data_357950fde59d06ca1608dcf562901062
#
_entry.id   357950fde59d06ca1608dcf562901062
#
_cell.length_a   1.000
_cell.length_b   1.000
_cell.length_c   1.000
_cell.angle_alpha   90.00
_cell.angle_beta   90.00
_cell.angle_gamma   90.00
#
_symmetry.space_group_name_H-M   'P 1'
#
loop_
_entity.id
_entity.type
_entity.pdbx_description
1 polymer ?
#
loop_
_entity_poly.entity_id
_entity_poly.type
_entity_poly.pdbx_seq_one_letter_code
_entity_poly.pdbx_strand_id
1 'polypeptide(L)'
;IFFLFFGLSQITLSQEKKLNIIAIGAHPDDCDFKFGGTAALFAKMGHNVKFLSLTNGDAGHQSEGGGALGNRRRQEAINAGKALGIAEYQTLDNHDGELLPSLQVRHQVIRAIRKWNADIVLGHRPNDYHPDHRNAGKVVVDASYMVIVPNVCPDTPPLSKNPLFLYMEDNFTKPYPHEPDIVVSIDNIIELKIDGLHAHTSQMYEWLPWTNGGDEILAKIPTTINERRKWLSKRVKNRSNNIDSIKRISLVKWYGKDLAQKVKYIESFEVAEYGMQPSDKDIRSLFPMLKK
;
A
#
# COMPACT_ATOMS: atom_id res chain seq x y z
N ILE A 1 1.09 21.57 63.44
CA ILE A 1 0.45 20.70 62.40
C ILE A 1 1.14 21.02 61.06
N PHE A 2 2.03 20.12 60.61
CA PHE A 2 2.68 20.24 59.31
C PHE A 2 1.84 19.44 58.30
N PHE A 3 1.31 20.13 57.29
CA PHE A 3 0.69 19.48 56.13
C PHE A 3 1.75 19.20 55.07
N LEU A 4 2.05 17.91 54.87
CA LEU A 4 2.83 17.43 53.71
C LEU A 4 1.91 17.37 52.49
N PHE A 5 2.15 18.27 51.51
CA PHE A 5 1.56 18.17 50.19
C PHE A 5 2.34 17.14 49.33
N PHE A 6 1.75 15.99 49.13
CA PHE A 6 2.22 15.02 48.15
C PHE A 6 1.76 15.53 46.77
N GLY A 7 2.68 16.10 46.01
CA GLY A 7 2.46 16.44 44.60
C GLY A 7 2.44 15.14 43.77
N LEU A 8 1.25 14.70 43.32
CA LEU A 8 1.10 13.68 42.29
C LEU A 8 1.56 14.24 40.94
N SER A 9 2.77 13.90 40.52
CA SER A 9 3.23 14.15 39.15
C SER A 9 2.38 13.29 38.22
N GLN A 10 1.42 13.91 37.54
CA GLN A 10 0.74 13.25 36.41
C GLN A 10 1.77 13.06 35.28
N ILE A 11 2.21 11.84 35.04
CA ILE A 11 2.94 11.46 33.83
C ILE A 11 1.91 11.53 32.70
N THR A 12 1.88 12.64 32.00
CA THR A 12 1.15 12.78 30.73
C THR A 12 1.87 11.90 29.71
N LEU A 13 1.40 10.68 29.52
CA LEU A 13 1.76 9.87 28.35
C LEU A 13 1.34 10.67 27.12
N SER A 14 2.30 11.25 26.41
CA SER A 14 2.07 11.85 25.11
C SER A 14 1.47 10.76 24.22
N GLN A 15 0.20 10.87 23.92
CA GLN A 15 -0.47 9.96 22.99
C GLN A 15 0.19 10.15 21.64
N GLU A 16 0.87 9.09 21.13
CA GLU A 16 1.52 9.15 19.82
C GLU A 16 0.48 9.58 18.76
N LYS A 17 0.86 10.53 17.91
CA LYS A 17 -0.04 11.06 16.86
C LYS A 17 -0.52 9.92 15.97
N LYS A 18 -1.83 9.73 15.87
CA LYS A 18 -2.43 8.80 14.93
C LYS A 18 -2.20 9.29 13.50
N LEU A 19 -1.53 8.47 12.69
CA LEU A 19 -1.23 8.77 11.30
C LEU A 19 -2.38 8.33 10.38
N ASN A 20 -2.55 9.05 9.27
CA ASN A 20 -3.45 8.71 8.17
C ASN A 20 -2.63 8.35 6.94
N ILE A 21 -2.69 7.09 6.53
CA ILE A 21 -1.95 6.55 5.40
C ILE A 21 -2.93 6.18 4.29
N ILE A 22 -2.66 6.59 3.05
CA ILE A 22 -3.43 6.18 1.88
C ILE A 22 -2.49 5.56 0.85
N ALA A 23 -2.78 4.32 0.42
CA ALA A 23 -2.14 3.69 -0.71
C ALA A 23 -3.10 3.68 -1.91
N ILE A 24 -2.61 4.10 -3.07
CA ILE A 24 -3.39 4.29 -4.29
C ILE A 24 -2.84 3.35 -5.35
N GLY A 25 -3.63 2.31 -5.68
CA GLY A 25 -3.37 1.34 -6.74
C GLY A 25 -4.20 1.64 -7.99
N ALA A 26 -3.85 1.03 -9.10
CA ALA A 26 -4.67 1.03 -10.31
C ALA A 26 -5.85 0.06 -10.16
N HIS A 27 -5.59 -1.16 -9.68
CA HIS A 27 -6.58 -2.24 -9.57
C HIS A 27 -6.82 -2.67 -8.13
N PRO A 28 -7.98 -3.29 -7.84
CA PRO A 28 -8.24 -3.93 -6.54
C PRO A 28 -7.30 -5.14 -6.37
N ASP A 29 -6.23 -5.01 -5.61
CA ASP A 29 -5.18 -5.95 -5.20
C ASP A 29 -3.75 -5.35 -5.25
N ASP A 30 -3.50 -4.29 -6.03
CA ASP A 30 -2.16 -3.68 -6.17
C ASP A 30 -1.55 -3.30 -4.82
N CYS A 31 -2.34 -2.62 -3.97
CA CYS A 31 -1.91 -2.18 -2.65
C CYS A 31 -1.61 -3.37 -1.74
N ASP A 32 -2.39 -4.45 -1.85
CA ASP A 32 -2.20 -5.67 -1.07
C ASP A 32 -0.87 -6.34 -1.41
N PHE A 33 -0.51 -6.40 -2.70
CA PHE A 33 0.76 -6.95 -3.15
C PHE A 33 1.97 -6.16 -2.68
N LYS A 34 1.88 -4.82 -2.74
CA LYS A 34 3.04 -3.94 -2.61
C LYS A 34 3.20 -3.31 -1.21
N PHE A 35 2.09 -3.18 -0.47
CA PHE A 35 2.03 -2.49 0.82
C PHE A 35 1.25 -3.24 1.90
N GLY A 36 0.64 -4.40 1.59
CA GLY A 36 -0.30 -5.10 2.48
C GLY A 36 0.27 -5.45 3.86
N GLY A 37 1.53 -5.89 3.94
CA GLY A 37 2.19 -6.19 5.20
C GLY A 37 2.45 -4.94 6.05
N THR A 38 2.98 -3.89 5.45
CA THR A 38 3.23 -2.61 6.13
C THR A 38 1.91 -1.93 6.53
N ALA A 39 0.87 -2.04 5.70
CA ALA A 39 -0.48 -1.56 6.02
C ALA A 39 -1.04 -2.23 7.28
N ALA A 40 -0.92 -3.57 7.37
CA ALA A 40 -1.34 -4.32 8.54
C ALA A 40 -0.51 -3.96 9.80
N LEU A 41 0.79 -3.65 9.66
CA LEU A 41 1.59 -3.11 10.77
C LEU A 41 1.06 -1.77 11.26
N PHE A 42 0.82 -0.82 10.36
CA PHE A 42 0.23 0.48 10.71
C PHE A 42 -1.14 0.32 11.39
N ALA A 43 -2.02 -0.50 10.82
CA ALA A 43 -3.34 -0.76 11.38
C ALA A 43 -3.24 -1.37 12.80
N LYS A 44 -2.35 -2.35 13.01
CA LYS A 44 -2.11 -2.99 14.32
C LYS A 44 -1.53 -2.01 15.35
N MET A 45 -0.82 -0.97 14.90
CA MET A 45 -0.32 0.12 15.76
C MET A 45 -1.37 1.21 16.01
N GLY A 46 -2.60 1.07 15.50
CA GLY A 46 -3.70 1.98 15.73
C GLY A 46 -3.79 3.15 14.74
N HIS A 47 -2.98 3.17 13.69
CA HIS A 47 -3.04 4.18 12.63
C HIS A 47 -4.19 3.92 11.65
N ASN A 48 -4.65 4.96 10.95
CA ASN A 48 -5.66 4.85 9.91
C ASN A 48 -5.01 4.52 8.57
N VAL A 49 -5.37 3.38 7.98
CA VAL A 49 -4.91 2.99 6.65
C VAL A 49 -6.10 2.87 5.71
N LYS A 50 -5.96 3.46 4.52
CA LYS A 50 -6.91 3.36 3.42
C LYS A 50 -6.22 2.81 2.19
N PHE A 51 -6.85 1.85 1.50
CA PHE A 51 -6.52 1.49 0.13
C PHE A 51 -7.54 2.12 -0.82
N LEU A 52 -7.04 2.67 -1.92
CA LEU A 52 -7.85 3.23 -2.99
C LEU A 52 -7.42 2.60 -4.32
N SER A 53 -8.33 1.87 -4.95
CA SER A 53 -8.18 1.43 -6.33
C SER A 53 -8.80 2.45 -7.27
N LEU A 54 -8.07 2.87 -8.30
CA LEU A 54 -8.58 3.85 -9.26
C LEU A 54 -9.50 3.24 -10.31
N THR A 55 -9.38 1.93 -10.60
CA THR A 55 -10.33 1.19 -11.45
C THR A 55 -11.13 0.18 -10.65
N ASN A 56 -12.23 -0.29 -11.24
CA ASN A 56 -13.07 -1.32 -10.65
C ASN A 56 -12.62 -2.75 -10.96
N GLY A 57 -11.62 -2.92 -11.84
CA GLY A 57 -11.06 -4.21 -12.19
C GLY A 57 -11.95 -5.09 -13.08
N ASP A 58 -12.88 -4.50 -13.81
CA ASP A 58 -13.94 -5.18 -14.54
C ASP A 58 -13.50 -5.85 -15.87
N ALA A 59 -12.23 -5.73 -16.26
CA ALA A 59 -11.67 -6.39 -17.43
C ALA A 59 -10.57 -7.44 -17.10
N GLY A 60 -10.14 -7.53 -15.84
CA GLY A 60 -9.04 -8.40 -15.41
C GLY A 60 -9.47 -9.83 -15.08
N HIS A 61 -10.05 -10.58 -16.04
CA HIS A 61 -10.38 -12.00 -15.90
C HIS A 61 -10.58 -12.66 -17.26
N GLN A 62 -10.30 -13.98 -17.38
CA GLN A 62 -10.36 -14.72 -18.64
C GLN A 62 -11.77 -15.10 -19.11
N SER A 63 -12.75 -15.11 -18.21
CA SER A 63 -14.12 -15.58 -18.51
C SER A 63 -15.24 -14.70 -17.96
N GLU A 64 -14.92 -13.81 -16.99
CA GLU A 64 -15.87 -12.85 -16.44
C GLU A 64 -15.48 -11.44 -16.87
N GLY A 65 -16.45 -10.51 -16.90
CA GLY A 65 -16.18 -9.10 -17.25
C GLY A 65 -17.32 -8.17 -16.86
N GLY A 66 -17.06 -6.87 -17.07
CA GLY A 66 -18.04 -5.82 -16.84
C GLY A 66 -18.48 -5.71 -15.39
N GLY A 67 -19.71 -5.24 -15.18
CA GLY A 67 -20.24 -4.97 -13.84
C GLY A 67 -20.28 -6.19 -12.90
N ALA A 68 -20.40 -7.41 -13.42
CA ALA A 68 -20.37 -8.63 -12.61
C ALA A 68 -19.00 -8.82 -11.96
N LEU A 69 -17.92 -8.76 -12.76
CA LEU A 69 -16.57 -8.87 -12.28
C LEU A 69 -16.19 -7.67 -11.39
N GLY A 70 -16.53 -6.45 -11.78
CA GLY A 70 -16.28 -5.24 -10.98
C GLY A 70 -16.89 -5.33 -9.56
N ASN A 71 -18.14 -5.82 -9.45
CA ASN A 71 -18.79 -6.03 -8.16
C ASN A 71 -18.11 -7.14 -7.35
N ARG A 72 -17.72 -8.24 -7.98
CA ARG A 72 -16.97 -9.34 -7.36
C ARG A 72 -15.64 -8.82 -6.78
N ARG A 73 -14.83 -8.13 -7.59
CA ARG A 73 -13.52 -7.58 -7.17
C ARG A 73 -13.65 -6.51 -6.09
N ARG A 74 -14.71 -5.70 -6.13
CA ARG A 74 -15.01 -4.75 -5.03
C ARG A 74 -15.26 -5.48 -3.71
N GLN A 75 -16.03 -6.58 -3.73
CA GLN A 75 -16.28 -7.37 -2.52
C GLN A 75 -15.02 -8.08 -2.02
N GLU A 76 -14.19 -8.60 -2.93
CA GLU A 76 -12.89 -9.18 -2.62
C GLU A 76 -11.96 -8.15 -1.95
N ALA A 77 -11.90 -6.92 -2.47
CA ALA A 77 -11.15 -5.81 -1.88
C ALA A 77 -11.63 -5.46 -0.45
N ILE A 78 -12.95 -5.38 -0.23
CA ILE A 78 -13.52 -5.16 1.11
C ILE A 78 -13.11 -6.29 2.07
N ASN A 79 -13.13 -7.53 1.63
CA ASN A 79 -12.72 -8.68 2.43
C ASN A 79 -11.23 -8.67 2.73
N ALA A 80 -10.39 -8.27 1.75
CA ALA A 80 -8.95 -8.09 1.92
C ALA A 80 -8.64 -7.00 2.96
N GLY A 81 -9.33 -5.86 2.87
CA GLY A 81 -9.20 -4.79 3.86
C GLY A 81 -9.53 -5.23 5.29
N LYS A 82 -10.56 -6.04 5.46
CA LYS A 82 -10.91 -6.65 6.76
C LYS A 82 -9.82 -7.60 7.27
N ALA A 83 -9.27 -8.44 6.39
CA ALA A 83 -8.21 -9.38 6.74
C ALA A 83 -6.91 -8.67 7.16
N LEU A 84 -6.58 -7.55 6.50
CA LEU A 84 -5.43 -6.71 6.84
C LEU A 84 -5.67 -5.83 8.07
N GLY A 85 -6.94 -5.65 8.49
CA GLY A 85 -7.32 -4.78 9.60
C GLY A 85 -7.26 -3.28 9.27
N ILE A 86 -7.25 -2.91 7.98
CA ILE A 86 -7.22 -1.50 7.55
C ILE A 86 -8.60 -0.85 7.70
N ALA A 87 -8.63 0.47 7.79
CA ALA A 87 -9.85 1.22 8.09
C ALA A 87 -10.81 1.29 6.88
N GLU A 88 -10.28 1.36 5.67
CA GLU A 88 -11.09 1.47 4.45
C GLU A 88 -10.38 0.86 3.24
N TYR A 89 -11.14 0.15 2.39
CA TYR A 89 -10.73 -0.21 1.04
C TYR A 89 -11.80 0.31 0.06
N GLN A 90 -11.46 1.33 -0.70
CA GLN A 90 -12.35 1.96 -1.67
C GLN A 90 -11.94 1.59 -3.09
N THR A 91 -12.92 1.27 -3.94
CA THR A 91 -12.73 1.02 -5.37
C THR A 91 -13.55 2.06 -6.14
N LEU A 92 -12.92 2.81 -7.02
CA LEU A 92 -13.59 3.74 -7.94
C LEU A 92 -14.15 2.98 -9.15
N ASP A 93 -15.02 3.63 -9.94
CA ASP A 93 -15.73 3.01 -11.06
C ASP A 93 -15.12 3.33 -12.44
N ASN A 94 -13.82 3.72 -12.52
CA ASN A 94 -13.16 3.80 -13.81
C ASN A 94 -12.92 2.38 -14.35
N HIS A 95 -13.09 2.18 -15.67
CA HIS A 95 -12.89 0.88 -16.31
C HIS A 95 -11.44 0.41 -16.24
N ASP A 96 -11.26 -0.88 -16.02
CA ASP A 96 -9.97 -1.57 -16.05
C ASP A 96 -9.44 -1.64 -17.50
N GLY A 97 -8.15 -1.32 -17.69
CA GLY A 97 -7.51 -1.22 -18.99
C GLY A 97 -7.67 0.13 -19.69
N GLU A 98 -8.55 1.01 -19.19
CA GLU A 98 -8.90 2.28 -19.81
C GLU A 98 -8.59 3.51 -18.93
N LEU A 99 -7.85 3.35 -17.85
CA LEU A 99 -7.51 4.45 -16.96
C LEU A 99 -6.64 5.48 -17.69
N LEU A 100 -7.14 6.70 -17.82
CA LEU A 100 -6.39 7.84 -18.36
C LEU A 100 -6.04 8.83 -17.22
N PRO A 101 -4.89 9.51 -17.28
CA PRO A 101 -4.50 10.53 -16.31
C PRO A 101 -5.26 11.85 -16.60
N SER A 102 -6.58 11.76 -16.69
CA SER A 102 -7.47 12.86 -16.96
C SER A 102 -7.60 13.81 -15.78
N LEU A 103 -8.06 15.04 -16.04
CA LEU A 103 -8.36 15.99 -14.97
C LEU A 103 -9.41 15.45 -13.99
N GLN A 104 -10.39 14.68 -14.48
CA GLN A 104 -11.41 14.05 -13.65
C GLN A 104 -10.78 13.08 -12.64
N VAL A 105 -9.94 12.16 -13.10
CA VAL A 105 -9.27 11.18 -12.24
C VAL A 105 -8.31 11.89 -11.26
N ARG A 106 -7.57 12.90 -11.71
CA ARG A 106 -6.72 13.72 -10.83
C ARG A 106 -7.53 14.36 -9.69
N HIS A 107 -8.70 14.93 -10.00
CA HIS A 107 -9.59 15.51 -8.99
C HIS A 107 -10.15 14.47 -8.02
N GLN A 108 -10.42 13.23 -8.48
CA GLN A 108 -10.79 12.12 -7.59
C GLN A 108 -9.67 11.82 -6.59
N VAL A 109 -8.43 11.73 -7.07
CA VAL A 109 -7.23 11.47 -6.23
C VAL A 109 -6.99 12.61 -5.25
N ILE A 110 -7.01 13.88 -5.69
CA ILE A 110 -6.83 15.05 -4.82
C ILE A 110 -7.87 15.04 -3.68
N ARG A 111 -9.15 14.83 -4.01
CA ARG A 111 -10.22 14.77 -3.00
C ARG A 111 -10.05 13.60 -2.04
N ALA A 112 -9.64 12.44 -2.54
CA ALA A 112 -9.40 11.27 -1.69
C ALA A 112 -8.28 11.52 -0.67
N ILE A 113 -7.14 12.06 -1.11
CA ILE A 113 -6.00 12.41 -0.25
C ILE A 113 -6.41 13.47 0.79
N ARG A 114 -7.13 14.52 0.37
CA ARG A 114 -7.59 15.59 1.27
C ARG A 114 -8.61 15.11 2.30
N LYS A 115 -9.65 14.38 1.87
CA LYS A 115 -10.68 13.82 2.76
C LYS A 115 -10.08 12.87 3.79
N TRP A 116 -9.04 12.13 3.40
CA TRP A 116 -8.31 11.24 4.30
C TRP A 116 -7.38 12.01 5.25
N ASN A 117 -7.13 13.29 4.98
CA ASN A 117 -6.13 14.11 5.69
C ASN A 117 -4.78 13.37 5.80
N ALA A 118 -4.28 12.89 4.67
CA ALA A 118 -3.16 11.97 4.60
C ALA A 118 -1.86 12.57 5.14
N ASP A 119 -1.14 11.82 5.97
CA ASP A 119 0.27 12.08 6.34
C ASP A 119 1.24 11.38 5.38
N ILE A 120 0.83 10.20 4.85
CA ILE A 120 1.60 9.41 3.89
C ILE A 120 0.69 8.99 2.73
N VAL A 121 1.20 9.15 1.51
CA VAL A 121 0.56 8.73 0.26
C VAL A 121 1.50 7.77 -0.46
N LEU A 122 1.03 6.58 -0.84
CA LEU A 122 1.78 5.63 -1.65
C LEU A 122 1.10 5.49 -3.03
N GLY A 123 1.91 5.32 -4.07
CA GLY A 123 1.42 5.11 -5.44
C GLY A 123 2.38 4.25 -6.26
N HIS A 124 1.95 3.93 -7.49
CA HIS A 124 2.82 3.31 -8.47
C HIS A 124 3.92 4.27 -8.92
N ARG A 125 5.05 3.73 -9.38
CA ARG A 125 6.00 4.50 -10.19
C ARG A 125 5.38 4.78 -11.57
N PRO A 126 5.74 5.92 -12.22
CA PRO A 126 5.16 6.27 -13.53
C PRO A 126 5.58 5.35 -14.68
N ASN A 127 6.48 4.40 -14.45
CA ASN A 127 6.96 3.46 -15.44
C ASN A 127 6.68 2.02 -15.00
N ASP A 128 5.78 1.35 -15.70
CA ASP A 128 5.29 0.00 -15.38
C ASP A 128 4.85 -0.70 -16.69
N TYR A 129 4.66 -2.02 -16.67
CA TYR A 129 4.17 -2.76 -17.84
C TYR A 129 2.70 -2.44 -18.16
N HIS A 130 1.88 -2.23 -17.13
CA HIS A 130 0.45 -2.00 -17.31
C HIS A 130 0.16 -0.51 -17.55
N PRO A 131 -0.66 -0.16 -18.57
CA PRO A 131 -1.02 1.24 -18.82
C PRO A 131 -1.68 1.90 -17.62
N ASP A 132 -2.59 1.21 -16.94
CA ASP A 132 -3.29 1.75 -15.76
C ASP A 132 -2.35 1.99 -14.59
N HIS A 133 -1.34 1.13 -14.36
CA HIS A 133 -0.33 1.38 -13.32
C HIS A 133 0.46 2.66 -13.62
N ARG A 134 0.91 2.83 -14.88
CA ARG A 134 1.60 4.08 -15.29
C ARG A 134 0.73 5.30 -15.10
N ASN A 135 -0.54 5.20 -15.49
CA ASN A 135 -1.48 6.32 -15.41
C ASN A 135 -1.89 6.60 -13.97
N ALA A 136 -2.07 5.59 -13.12
CA ALA A 136 -2.27 5.75 -11.68
C ALA A 136 -1.07 6.44 -11.02
N GLY A 137 0.15 6.00 -11.32
CA GLY A 137 1.37 6.63 -10.84
C GLY A 137 1.45 8.09 -11.25
N LYS A 138 1.21 8.39 -12.55
CA LYS A 138 1.20 9.75 -13.07
C LYS A 138 0.18 10.65 -12.37
N VAL A 139 -1.04 10.15 -12.15
CA VAL A 139 -2.10 10.93 -11.48
C VAL A 139 -1.75 11.25 -10.04
N VAL A 140 -1.14 10.31 -9.31
CA VAL A 140 -0.68 10.54 -7.94
C VAL A 140 0.43 11.60 -7.90
N VAL A 141 1.39 11.52 -8.83
CA VAL A 141 2.44 12.55 -8.99
C VAL A 141 1.84 13.91 -9.31
N ASP A 142 0.93 13.99 -10.28
CA ASP A 142 0.24 15.24 -10.65
C ASP A 142 -0.59 15.83 -9.48
N ALA A 143 -1.08 14.99 -8.57
CA ALA A 143 -1.83 15.43 -7.40
C ALA A 143 -0.93 15.95 -6.27
N SER A 144 0.35 15.57 -6.21
CA SER A 144 1.23 15.77 -5.06
C SER A 144 1.38 17.24 -4.63
N TYR A 145 1.53 18.16 -5.59
CA TYR A 145 1.53 19.57 -5.30
C TYR A 145 0.11 20.12 -5.08
N MET A 146 -0.87 19.61 -5.85
CA MET A 146 -2.23 20.17 -5.89
C MET A 146 -3.04 19.93 -4.61
N VAL A 147 -2.65 18.96 -3.78
CA VAL A 147 -3.37 18.67 -2.52
C VAL A 147 -3.32 19.82 -1.50
N ILE A 148 -2.33 20.72 -1.62
CA ILE A 148 -2.20 21.91 -0.76
C ILE A 148 -2.72 23.20 -1.41
N VAL A 149 -3.14 23.17 -2.68
CA VAL A 149 -3.56 24.37 -3.45
C VAL A 149 -5.05 24.65 -3.24
N PRO A 150 -5.46 25.74 -2.54
CA PRO A 150 -6.85 25.96 -2.12
C PRO A 150 -7.86 26.01 -3.29
N ASN A 151 -7.48 26.63 -4.41
CA ASN A 151 -8.38 26.85 -5.55
C ASN A 151 -8.50 25.66 -6.49
N VAL A 152 -7.77 24.55 -6.22
CA VAL A 152 -7.96 23.27 -6.90
C VAL A 152 -8.88 22.41 -6.07
N CYS A 153 -9.96 21.87 -6.64
CA CYS A 153 -11.02 21.16 -5.92
C CYS A 153 -11.51 21.93 -4.66
N PRO A 154 -12.04 23.16 -4.82
CA PRO A 154 -12.39 24.03 -3.69
C PRO A 154 -13.54 23.50 -2.82
N ASP A 155 -14.24 22.48 -3.31
CA ASP A 155 -15.27 21.73 -2.57
C ASP A 155 -14.70 20.82 -1.47
N THR A 156 -13.38 20.64 -1.43
CA THR A 156 -12.68 19.82 -0.44
C THR A 156 -11.49 20.61 0.12
N PRO A 157 -11.45 20.92 1.44
CA PRO A 157 -10.41 21.75 2.04
C PRO A 157 -9.00 21.23 1.71
N PRO A 158 -8.03 22.11 1.39
CA PRO A 158 -6.65 21.74 1.12
C PRO A 158 -5.98 21.19 2.37
N LEU A 159 -4.95 20.37 2.20
CA LEU A 159 -4.11 19.97 3.31
C LEU A 159 -3.27 21.15 3.80
N SER A 160 -3.09 21.26 5.12
CA SER A 160 -2.23 22.29 5.74
C SER A 160 -0.73 22.01 5.55
N LYS A 161 -0.37 20.75 5.29
CA LYS A 161 1.00 20.29 5.01
C LYS A 161 0.97 19.31 3.86
N ASN A 162 2.02 19.34 3.05
CA ASN A 162 2.16 18.32 2.02
C ASN A 162 2.56 16.99 2.67
N PRO A 163 1.87 15.85 2.37
CA PRO A 163 2.23 14.55 2.91
C PRO A 163 3.55 14.04 2.33
N LEU A 164 4.09 13.00 2.96
CA LEU A 164 5.15 12.19 2.37
C LEU A 164 4.58 11.35 1.23
N PHE A 165 5.11 11.52 0.01
CA PHE A 165 4.77 10.68 -1.14
C PHE A 165 5.83 9.60 -1.33
N LEU A 166 5.37 8.38 -1.55
CA LEU A 166 6.22 7.20 -1.73
C LEU A 166 5.81 6.42 -2.97
N TYR A 167 6.80 5.86 -3.64
CA TYR A 167 6.57 4.84 -4.65
C TYR A 167 6.62 3.45 -4.04
N MET A 168 5.67 2.63 -4.41
CA MET A 168 5.66 1.20 -4.12
C MET A 168 6.64 0.46 -5.04
N GLU A 169 7.32 -0.55 -4.51
CA GLU A 169 8.31 -1.34 -5.24
C GLU A 169 7.77 -1.97 -6.53
N ASP A 170 8.58 -1.94 -7.57
CA ASP A 170 8.42 -2.71 -8.80
C ASP A 170 9.78 -3.28 -9.26
N ASN A 171 9.80 -4.00 -10.39
CA ASN A 171 11.01 -4.62 -10.93
C ASN A 171 11.51 -3.93 -12.22
N PHE A 172 10.96 -2.77 -12.57
CA PHE A 172 11.35 -2.07 -13.79
C PHE A 172 12.61 -1.24 -13.54
N THR A 173 13.55 -1.31 -14.48
CA THR A 173 14.87 -0.68 -14.36
C THR A 173 15.04 0.54 -15.26
N LYS A 174 14.04 0.85 -16.09
CA LYS A 174 14.06 2.01 -17.00
C LYS A 174 12.88 2.93 -16.69
N PRO A 175 13.10 4.27 -16.64
CA PRO A 175 14.36 4.99 -16.89
C PRO A 175 15.42 4.79 -15.80
N TYR A 176 15.03 4.36 -14.58
CA TYR A 176 15.92 4.03 -13.46
C TYR A 176 15.29 2.92 -12.59
N PRO A 177 16.10 2.10 -11.90
CA PRO A 177 15.59 1.09 -11.00
C PRO A 177 14.93 1.70 -9.75
N HIS A 178 14.10 0.92 -9.05
CA HIS A 178 13.55 1.29 -7.75
C HIS A 178 14.66 1.48 -6.70
N GLU A 179 14.64 2.60 -6.00
CA GLU A 179 15.57 2.92 -4.92
C GLU A 179 14.91 2.66 -3.56
N PRO A 180 15.31 1.62 -2.81
CA PRO A 180 14.66 1.23 -1.56
C PRO A 180 15.11 2.10 -0.39
N ASP A 181 14.66 3.36 -0.32
CA ASP A 181 14.96 4.29 0.77
C ASP A 181 14.45 3.77 2.11
N ILE A 182 13.26 3.19 2.11
CA ILE A 182 12.59 2.65 3.29
C ILE A 182 12.30 1.18 3.04
N VAL A 183 12.90 0.31 3.84
CA VAL A 183 12.62 -1.12 3.82
C VAL A 183 12.04 -1.55 5.16
N VAL A 184 10.83 -2.10 5.13
CA VAL A 184 10.08 -2.51 6.31
C VAL A 184 10.11 -4.02 6.44
N SER A 185 10.53 -4.53 7.60
CA SER A 185 10.37 -5.96 7.94
C SER A 185 8.91 -6.27 8.21
N ILE A 186 8.40 -7.28 7.50
CA ILE A 186 7.04 -7.79 7.67
C ILE A 186 7.02 -9.24 8.21
N ASP A 187 8.11 -9.70 8.82
CA ASP A 187 8.26 -11.07 9.30
C ASP A 187 7.13 -11.50 10.24
N ASN A 188 6.77 -10.65 11.19
CA ASN A 188 5.75 -10.92 12.21
C ASN A 188 4.31 -10.68 11.73
N ILE A 189 4.12 -10.24 10.47
CA ILE A 189 2.81 -9.88 9.93
C ILE A 189 2.53 -10.56 8.57
N ILE A 190 3.47 -11.32 8.03
CA ILE A 190 3.39 -11.93 6.70
C ILE A 190 2.11 -12.75 6.50
N GLU A 191 1.60 -13.39 7.55
CA GLU A 191 0.38 -14.19 7.47
C GLU A 191 -0.86 -13.31 7.21
N LEU A 192 -0.95 -12.09 7.77
CA LEU A 192 -2.04 -11.16 7.44
C LEU A 192 -1.95 -10.64 6.01
N LYS A 193 -0.73 -10.39 5.49
CA LYS A 193 -0.55 -10.08 4.07
C LYS A 193 -1.07 -11.21 3.17
N ILE A 194 -0.78 -12.46 3.55
CA ILE A 194 -1.28 -13.64 2.82
C ILE A 194 -2.81 -13.70 2.89
N ASP A 195 -3.42 -13.42 4.05
CA ASP A 195 -4.87 -13.41 4.23
C ASP A 195 -5.55 -12.31 3.41
N GLY A 196 -4.95 -11.11 3.33
CA GLY A 196 -5.41 -10.05 2.45
C GLY A 196 -5.42 -10.48 0.99
N LEU A 197 -4.29 -10.97 0.48
CA LEU A 197 -4.20 -11.48 -0.88
C LEU A 197 -5.11 -12.68 -1.14
N HIS A 198 -5.29 -13.58 -0.16
CA HIS A 198 -6.18 -14.73 -0.26
C HIS A 198 -7.65 -14.33 -0.50
N ALA A 199 -8.06 -13.16 -0.06
CA ALA A 199 -9.41 -12.66 -0.28
C ALA A 199 -9.70 -12.27 -1.74
N HIS A 200 -8.67 -11.94 -2.53
CA HIS A 200 -8.78 -11.66 -3.97
C HIS A 200 -8.82 -12.95 -4.80
N THR A 201 -9.89 -13.73 -4.63
CA THR A 201 -9.97 -15.08 -5.22
C THR A 201 -9.94 -15.08 -6.74
N SER A 202 -10.63 -14.14 -7.38
CA SER A 202 -10.65 -13.98 -8.85
C SER A 202 -9.24 -13.74 -9.40
N GLN A 203 -8.39 -13.05 -8.65
CA GLN A 203 -7.03 -12.72 -9.10
C GLN A 203 -6.02 -13.79 -8.71
N MET A 204 -6.00 -14.22 -7.44
CA MET A 204 -4.95 -15.10 -6.94
C MET A 204 -5.06 -16.53 -7.47
N TYR A 205 -6.28 -17.01 -7.78
CA TYR A 205 -6.53 -18.40 -8.14
C TYR A 205 -7.13 -18.61 -9.53
N GLU A 206 -7.48 -17.54 -10.23
CA GLU A 206 -8.11 -17.58 -11.53
C GLU A 206 -7.29 -16.78 -12.55
N TRP A 207 -7.35 -15.46 -12.55
CA TRP A 207 -6.73 -14.59 -13.54
C TRP A 207 -5.20 -14.67 -13.61
N LEU A 208 -4.50 -14.40 -12.50
CA LEU A 208 -3.03 -14.37 -12.48
C LEU A 208 -2.40 -15.75 -12.81
N PRO A 209 -2.93 -16.89 -12.34
CA PRO A 209 -2.49 -18.17 -12.83
C PRO A 209 -2.73 -18.38 -14.33
N TRP A 210 -3.92 -17.98 -14.82
CA TRP A 210 -4.24 -18.12 -16.24
C TRP A 210 -3.31 -17.30 -17.14
N THR A 211 -2.96 -16.06 -16.79
CA THR A 211 -2.01 -15.23 -17.55
C THR A 211 -0.60 -15.83 -17.63
N ASN A 212 -0.27 -16.78 -16.75
CA ASN A 212 1.03 -17.45 -16.69
C ASN A 212 1.07 -18.84 -17.35
N GLY A 213 0.05 -19.21 -18.12
CA GLY A 213 0.06 -20.48 -18.87
C GLY A 213 -1.32 -21.08 -19.12
N GLY A 214 -2.37 -20.24 -19.10
CA GLY A 214 -3.73 -20.64 -19.52
C GLY A 214 -4.35 -21.71 -18.65
N ASP A 215 -5.23 -22.50 -19.25
CA ASP A 215 -6.02 -23.54 -18.57
C ASP A 215 -5.16 -24.65 -17.96
N GLU A 216 -3.97 -24.93 -18.54
CA GLU A 216 -3.05 -25.92 -17.99
C GLU A 216 -2.54 -25.54 -16.59
N ILE A 217 -2.33 -24.25 -16.33
CA ILE A 217 -1.92 -23.77 -15.01
C ILE A 217 -3.12 -23.73 -14.08
N LEU A 218 -4.29 -23.29 -14.56
CA LEU A 218 -5.52 -23.30 -13.75
C LEU A 218 -5.86 -24.69 -13.21
N ALA A 219 -5.71 -25.73 -14.03
CA ALA A 219 -5.95 -27.11 -13.62
C ALA A 219 -5.06 -27.59 -12.46
N LYS A 220 -3.94 -26.91 -12.22
CA LYS A 220 -2.98 -27.22 -11.12
C LYS A 220 -3.25 -26.42 -9.85
N ILE A 221 -4.19 -25.46 -9.89
CA ILE A 221 -4.55 -24.67 -8.69
C ILE A 221 -5.37 -25.54 -7.74
N PRO A 222 -5.04 -25.57 -6.45
CA PRO A 222 -5.82 -26.33 -5.47
C PRO A 222 -7.29 -25.84 -5.42
N THR A 223 -8.20 -26.76 -5.11
CA THR A 223 -9.64 -26.49 -5.09
C THR A 223 -10.15 -26.12 -3.70
N THR A 224 -9.54 -26.62 -2.64
CA THR A 224 -9.97 -26.34 -1.27
C THR A 224 -9.36 -25.02 -0.77
N ILE A 225 -10.09 -24.30 0.09
CA ILE A 225 -9.68 -23.02 0.66
C ILE A 225 -8.31 -23.11 1.34
N ASN A 226 -8.11 -24.15 2.16
CA ASN A 226 -6.87 -24.32 2.93
C ASN A 226 -5.66 -24.59 2.03
N GLU A 227 -5.82 -25.43 1.01
CA GLU A 227 -4.75 -25.73 0.05
C GLU A 227 -4.43 -24.52 -0.83
N ARG A 228 -5.45 -23.76 -1.27
CA ARG A 228 -5.28 -22.49 -1.99
C ARG A 228 -4.44 -21.51 -1.16
N ARG A 229 -4.81 -21.30 0.11
CA ARG A 229 -4.04 -20.42 1.00
C ARG A 229 -2.60 -20.90 1.18
N LYS A 230 -2.36 -22.21 1.37
CA LYS A 230 -1.02 -22.81 1.49
C LYS A 230 -0.20 -22.62 0.20
N TRP A 231 -0.81 -22.80 -0.93
CA TRP A 231 -0.20 -22.58 -2.24
C TRP A 231 0.18 -21.10 -2.43
N LEU A 232 -0.72 -20.17 -2.13
CA LEU A 232 -0.48 -18.73 -2.18
C LEU A 232 0.61 -18.30 -1.21
N SER A 233 0.59 -18.81 0.03
CA SER A 233 1.58 -18.51 1.07
C SER A 233 3.02 -18.75 0.59
N LYS A 234 3.28 -19.86 -0.10
CA LYS A 234 4.61 -20.13 -0.67
C LYS A 234 5.03 -19.05 -1.66
N ARG A 235 4.12 -18.62 -2.54
CA ARG A 235 4.40 -17.59 -3.58
C ARG A 235 4.63 -16.22 -2.96
N VAL A 236 3.79 -15.82 -2.01
CA VAL A 236 3.91 -14.53 -1.31
C VAL A 236 5.22 -14.46 -0.51
N LYS A 237 5.55 -15.51 0.23
CA LYS A 237 6.80 -15.60 1.00
C LYS A 237 8.04 -15.55 0.10
N ASN A 238 8.02 -16.24 -1.03
CA ASN A 238 9.13 -16.19 -2.00
C ASN A 238 9.31 -14.78 -2.58
N ARG A 239 8.21 -14.09 -2.92
CA ARG A 239 8.26 -12.72 -3.44
C ARG A 239 8.75 -11.74 -2.37
N SER A 240 8.26 -11.85 -1.14
CA SER A 240 8.64 -10.96 -0.04
C SER A 240 10.04 -11.21 0.50
N ASN A 241 10.68 -12.33 0.15
CA ASN A 241 12.06 -12.67 0.54
C ASN A 241 13.11 -12.18 -0.48
N ASN A 242 12.76 -11.31 -1.40
CA ASN A 242 13.69 -10.76 -2.39
C ASN A 242 14.51 -9.61 -1.79
N ILE A 243 15.51 -9.97 -0.96
CA ILE A 243 16.38 -9.02 -0.26
C ILE A 243 17.76 -9.02 -0.92
N ASP A 244 17.97 -8.10 -1.85
CA ASP A 244 19.27 -7.84 -2.47
C ASP A 244 20.22 -7.01 -1.57
N SER A 245 21.40 -6.69 -2.06
CA SER A 245 22.41 -5.92 -1.32
C SER A 245 21.94 -4.49 -0.98
N ILE A 246 21.18 -3.84 -1.88
CA ILE A 246 20.74 -2.46 -1.69
C ILE A 246 19.66 -2.42 -0.60
N LYS A 247 18.67 -3.32 -0.67
CA LYS A 247 17.65 -3.46 0.38
C LYS A 247 18.28 -3.85 1.72
N ARG A 248 19.35 -4.65 1.71
CA ARG A 248 20.06 -4.99 2.94
C ARG A 248 20.74 -3.78 3.57
N ILE A 249 21.31 -2.87 2.76
CA ILE A 249 21.87 -1.60 3.24
C ILE A 249 20.78 -0.74 3.91
N SER A 250 19.61 -0.60 3.28
CA SER A 250 18.49 0.13 3.86
C SER A 250 18.00 -0.52 5.16
N LEU A 251 17.89 -1.86 5.21
CA LEU A 251 17.56 -2.56 6.46
C LEU A 251 18.58 -2.27 7.58
N VAL A 252 19.87 -2.25 7.28
CA VAL A 252 20.92 -1.92 8.27
C VAL A 252 20.78 -0.48 8.76
N LYS A 253 20.46 0.45 7.87
CA LYS A 253 20.17 1.86 8.22
C LYS A 253 19.03 1.97 9.23
N TRP A 254 17.95 1.23 9.03
CA TRP A 254 16.72 1.39 9.82
C TRP A 254 16.67 0.51 11.06
N TYR A 255 17.21 -0.71 11.02
CA TYR A 255 17.11 -1.70 12.10
C TYR A 255 18.43 -1.99 12.84
N GLY A 256 19.57 -1.51 12.29
CA GLY A 256 20.89 -1.89 12.76
C GLY A 256 21.31 -3.28 12.24
N LYS A 257 22.62 -3.58 12.30
CA LYS A 257 23.24 -4.74 11.65
C LYS A 257 22.64 -6.06 12.09
N ASP A 258 22.47 -6.26 13.41
CA ASP A 258 22.09 -7.55 13.98
C ASP A 258 20.63 -7.94 13.67
N LEU A 259 19.71 -6.97 13.70
CA LEU A 259 18.31 -7.21 13.34
C LEU A 259 18.16 -7.33 11.82
N ALA A 260 18.84 -6.47 11.05
CA ALA A 260 18.78 -6.52 9.60
C ALA A 260 19.15 -7.89 9.02
N GLN A 261 20.14 -8.59 9.60
CA GLN A 261 20.54 -9.92 9.14
C GLN A 261 19.49 -11.01 9.37
N LYS A 262 18.60 -10.81 10.33
CA LYS A 262 17.55 -11.79 10.69
C LYS A 262 16.26 -11.62 9.88
N VAL A 263 16.09 -10.48 9.23
CA VAL A 263 14.90 -10.16 8.42
C VAL A 263 14.80 -11.09 7.22
N LYS A 264 13.62 -11.68 7.02
CA LYS A 264 13.30 -12.64 5.96
C LYS A 264 12.31 -12.10 4.93
N TYR A 265 11.31 -11.33 5.37
CA TYR A 265 10.25 -10.81 4.51
C TYR A 265 10.18 -9.30 4.63
N ILE A 266 10.10 -8.64 3.50
CA ILE A 266 10.13 -7.18 3.42
C ILE A 266 9.08 -6.62 2.46
N GLU A 267 8.82 -5.34 2.65
CA GLU A 267 8.29 -4.42 1.65
C GLU A 267 9.22 -3.21 1.58
N SER A 268 9.36 -2.60 0.40
CA SER A 268 10.25 -1.47 0.20
C SER A 268 9.57 -0.31 -0.53
N PHE A 269 10.02 0.90 -0.21
CA PHE A 269 9.44 2.15 -0.69
C PHE A 269 10.54 3.12 -1.06
N GLU A 270 10.33 3.83 -2.17
CA GLU A 270 11.17 4.92 -2.63
C GLU A 270 10.52 6.25 -2.29
N VAL A 271 11.28 7.22 -1.78
CA VAL A 271 10.77 8.57 -1.49
C VAL A 271 10.66 9.35 -2.79
N ALA A 272 9.46 9.86 -3.08
CA ALA A 272 9.26 10.69 -4.27
C ALA A 272 9.91 12.08 -4.09
N GLU A 273 10.40 12.66 -5.19
CA GLU A 273 11.05 13.99 -5.19
C GLU A 273 10.07 15.16 -5.00
N TYR A 274 8.78 14.88 -4.75
CA TYR A 274 7.73 15.87 -4.50
C TYR A 274 7.00 15.57 -3.20
N GLY A 275 6.26 16.58 -2.71
CA GLY A 275 5.66 16.52 -1.40
C GLY A 275 6.68 16.81 -0.30
N MET A 276 6.44 16.25 0.89
CA MET A 276 7.38 16.36 2.00
C MET A 276 8.69 15.65 1.64
N GLN A 277 9.83 16.36 1.83
CA GLN A 277 11.17 15.78 1.73
C GLN A 277 11.66 15.44 3.15
N PRO A 278 11.63 14.15 3.55
CA PRO A 278 11.82 13.77 4.94
C PRO A 278 13.29 13.66 5.31
N SER A 279 13.63 14.08 6.53
CA SER A 279 14.86 13.64 7.19
C SER A 279 14.70 12.20 7.74
N ASP A 280 15.82 11.55 8.12
CA ASP A 280 15.76 10.24 8.79
C ASP A 280 14.91 10.26 10.07
N LYS A 281 14.89 11.39 10.79
CA LYS A 281 14.04 11.58 11.97
C LYS A 281 12.55 11.60 11.59
N ASP A 282 12.21 12.27 10.48
CA ASP A 282 10.83 12.32 9.99
C ASP A 282 10.36 10.92 9.55
N ILE A 283 11.22 10.18 8.83
CA ILE A 283 10.91 8.79 8.44
C ILE A 283 10.65 7.91 9.67
N ARG A 284 11.49 8.01 10.73
CA ARG A 284 11.24 7.25 11.96
C ARG A 284 9.94 7.64 12.67
N SER A 285 9.56 8.90 12.59
CA SER A 285 8.28 9.38 13.14
C SER A 285 7.08 8.89 12.33
N LEU A 286 7.21 8.82 10.99
CA LEU A 286 6.17 8.36 10.08
C LEU A 286 6.11 6.83 9.93
N PHE A 287 7.19 6.13 10.26
CA PHE A 287 7.30 4.66 10.25
C PHE A 287 7.73 4.14 11.63
N PRO A 288 6.84 4.17 12.63
CA PRO A 288 7.20 3.83 14.01
C PRO A 288 7.65 2.38 14.21
N MET A 289 7.43 1.50 13.22
CA MET A 289 7.97 0.13 13.21
C MET A 289 9.46 0.06 12.91
N LEU A 290 10.10 1.12 12.42
CA LEU A 290 11.54 1.18 12.16
C LEU A 290 12.30 1.48 13.47
N LYS A 291 12.52 0.45 14.27
CA LYS A 291 13.21 0.56 15.57
C LYS A 291 14.71 0.36 15.39
N LYS A 292 15.50 1.22 16.03
CA LYS A 292 16.89 0.89 16.37
C LYS A 292 16.92 0.01 17.59
#